data_02d7b70b262dcbe44f8a8b8934b33b80
#
_entry.id   02d7b70b262dcbe44f8a8b8934b33b80
#
_cell.length_a   1.000
_cell.length_b   1.000
_cell.length_c   1.000
_cell.angle_alpha   90.00
_cell.angle_beta   90.00
_cell.angle_gamma   90.00
#
_symmetry.space_group_name_H-M   'P 1'
#
loop_
_entity.id
_entity.type
_entity.pdbx_description
1 polymer ?
#
loop_
_entity_poly.entity_id
_entity_poly.type
_entity_poly.pdbx_seq_one_letter_code
_entity_poly.pdbx_strand_id
1 'polypeptide(L)'
;MTAHTHETTPTQFVEANGIRFAYRRFGIAGGVPLVFNQHFTGTMDHWDPAVTNGFAKEREVILFNNAGVSSSSGEVPTTIAGRGANAIAFINALGLTKVDVLGFSIGGFVAQEITLRAPDLVRNLVLVGTGPRGGPGMGALTPEAQKIFSATYDPADHLWLAVHFTASKASQAAGHEFLKRLRLRSKDRDPDVNEKVAPAQIEAIGKWGAAQKAFDYLKAIKQPTLVVNGSKDVIVYTVNSFILEQNLPNAQLILYPDASHGSQYQYPDLFVRHVSMFLLANDVSMV
;
A
#
# COMPACT_ATOMS: atom_id res chain seq x y z
N MET A 1 -25.58 -15.84 -5.06
CA MET A 1 -24.86 -14.73 -5.74
C MET A 1 -23.40 -15.12 -5.82
N THR A 2 -22.77 -15.08 -6.99
CA THR A 2 -21.33 -15.31 -7.12
C THR A 2 -20.59 -14.17 -6.37
N ALA A 3 -19.72 -14.54 -5.45
CA ALA A 3 -18.92 -13.56 -4.73
C ALA A 3 -18.05 -12.76 -5.72
N HIS A 4 -18.05 -11.46 -5.61
CA HIS A 4 -17.18 -10.60 -6.41
C HIS A 4 -15.71 -10.86 -6.05
N THR A 5 -14.84 -10.78 -7.07
CA THR A 5 -13.38 -10.87 -6.95
C THR A 5 -12.74 -9.55 -7.36
N HIS A 6 -11.43 -9.43 -7.23
CA HIS A 6 -10.69 -8.27 -7.73
C HIS A 6 -11.04 -7.95 -9.20
N GLU A 7 -11.16 -8.99 -10.03
CA GLU A 7 -11.39 -8.87 -11.47
C GLU A 7 -12.82 -8.47 -11.82
N THR A 8 -13.79 -8.83 -10.97
CA THR A 8 -15.22 -8.71 -11.29
C THR A 8 -15.97 -7.67 -10.47
N THR A 9 -15.39 -7.17 -9.38
CA THR A 9 -16.02 -6.14 -8.54
C THR A 9 -16.21 -4.85 -9.33
N PRO A 10 -17.44 -4.30 -9.40
CA PRO A 10 -17.66 -3.01 -10.07
C PRO A 10 -17.00 -1.88 -9.28
N THR A 11 -16.50 -0.88 -10.00
CA THR A 11 -16.05 0.38 -9.40
C THR A 11 -17.25 1.16 -8.89
N GLN A 12 -17.18 1.56 -7.63
CA GLN A 12 -18.18 2.35 -6.92
C GLN A 12 -17.60 3.72 -6.59
N PHE A 13 -18.46 4.65 -6.19
CA PHE A 13 -18.06 6.01 -5.84
C PHE A 13 -18.73 6.45 -4.55
N VAL A 14 -17.98 7.22 -3.76
CA VAL A 14 -18.51 7.88 -2.55
C VAL A 14 -17.98 9.32 -2.48
N GLU A 15 -18.81 10.22 -2.03
CA GLU A 15 -18.47 11.64 -1.87
C GLU A 15 -18.00 11.91 -0.43
N ALA A 16 -16.85 12.58 -0.29
CA ALA A 16 -16.37 13.09 0.99
C ALA A 16 -15.57 14.38 0.78
N ASN A 17 -15.88 15.41 1.55
CA ASN A 17 -15.17 16.70 1.51
C ASN A 17 -15.06 17.31 0.09
N GLY A 18 -16.09 17.15 -0.75
CA GLY A 18 -16.11 17.63 -2.13
C GLY A 18 -15.28 16.80 -3.11
N ILE A 19 -14.80 15.63 -2.69
CA ILE A 19 -14.05 14.68 -3.51
C ILE A 19 -14.91 13.44 -3.74
N ARG A 20 -15.05 13.05 -5.01
CA ARG A 20 -15.68 11.79 -5.41
C ARG A 20 -14.60 10.71 -5.51
N PHE A 21 -14.54 9.83 -4.51
CA PHE A 21 -13.59 8.73 -4.43
C PHE A 21 -14.10 7.52 -5.20
N ALA A 22 -13.27 6.96 -6.08
CA ALA A 22 -13.47 5.66 -6.71
C ALA A 22 -12.94 4.56 -5.80
N TYR A 23 -13.73 3.50 -5.61
CA TYR A 23 -13.35 2.36 -4.77
C TYR A 23 -13.96 1.05 -5.27
N ARG A 24 -13.38 -0.07 -4.82
CA ARG A 24 -13.92 -1.42 -4.99
C ARG A 24 -13.95 -2.12 -3.64
N ARG A 25 -15.05 -2.82 -3.38
CA ARG A 25 -15.31 -3.49 -2.10
C ARG A 25 -15.80 -4.90 -2.38
N PHE A 26 -15.12 -5.92 -1.87
CA PHE A 26 -15.39 -7.34 -2.14
C PHE A 26 -14.85 -8.24 -1.02
N GLY A 27 -15.18 -9.53 -1.08
CA GLY A 27 -14.82 -10.52 -0.07
C GLY A 27 -15.92 -10.74 0.96
N ILE A 28 -15.56 -11.29 2.11
CA ILE A 28 -16.52 -11.67 3.17
C ILE A 28 -16.77 -10.47 4.07
N ALA A 29 -18.01 -9.98 4.07
CA ALA A 29 -18.47 -8.89 4.91
C ALA A 29 -18.79 -9.36 6.35
N GLY A 30 -18.89 -8.40 7.29
CA GLY A 30 -19.35 -8.63 8.65
C GLY A 30 -18.26 -8.57 9.72
N GLY A 31 -16.98 -8.53 9.30
CA GLY A 31 -15.84 -8.26 10.19
C GLY A 31 -15.24 -6.87 9.94
N VAL A 32 -14.07 -6.61 10.55
CA VAL A 32 -13.31 -5.38 10.30
C VAL A 32 -12.66 -5.47 8.90
N PRO A 33 -12.99 -4.54 7.98
CA PRO A 33 -12.47 -4.59 6.62
C PRO A 33 -10.99 -4.20 6.56
N LEU A 34 -10.28 -4.71 5.55
CA LEU A 34 -8.90 -4.35 5.25
C LEU A 34 -8.88 -3.30 4.12
N VAL A 35 -8.43 -2.08 4.45
CA VAL A 35 -8.34 -0.94 3.52
C VAL A 35 -6.92 -0.81 3.00
N PHE A 36 -6.76 -0.76 1.69
CA PHE A 36 -5.49 -0.73 0.99
C PHE A 36 -5.09 0.67 0.54
N ASN A 37 -3.87 1.09 0.86
CA ASN A 37 -3.26 2.33 0.38
C ASN A 37 -2.13 2.01 -0.61
N GLN A 38 -2.26 2.51 -1.84
CA GLN A 38 -1.44 2.12 -2.98
C GLN A 38 -0.08 2.83 -3.04
N HIS A 39 0.84 2.27 -3.81
CA HIS A 39 2.18 2.79 -4.10
C HIS A 39 2.16 4.04 -5.00
N PHE A 40 3.36 4.57 -5.32
CA PHE A 40 3.58 5.70 -6.22
C PHE A 40 2.92 5.48 -7.58
N THR A 41 2.10 6.44 -8.03
CA THR A 41 1.28 6.41 -9.25
C THR A 41 0.34 5.21 -9.39
N GLY A 42 0.24 4.36 -8.37
CA GLY A 42 -0.59 3.17 -8.41
C GLY A 42 -2.08 3.49 -8.32
N THR A 43 -2.88 2.69 -9.05
CA THR A 43 -4.35 2.67 -9.01
C THR A 43 -4.83 1.36 -8.38
N MET A 44 -6.15 1.19 -8.24
CA MET A 44 -6.71 -0.08 -7.74
C MET A 44 -6.29 -1.29 -8.60
N ASP A 45 -6.06 -1.09 -9.91
CA ASP A 45 -5.66 -2.15 -10.84
C ASP A 45 -4.19 -2.57 -10.75
N HIS A 46 -3.37 -1.88 -9.96
CA HIS A 46 -1.99 -2.26 -9.71
C HIS A 46 -1.80 -3.16 -8.47
N TRP A 47 -2.88 -3.44 -7.72
CA TRP A 47 -2.84 -4.49 -6.72
C TRP A 47 -2.89 -5.87 -7.37
N ASP A 48 -2.02 -6.79 -6.94
CA ASP A 48 -2.02 -8.17 -7.42
C ASP A 48 -3.32 -8.87 -7.01
N PRO A 49 -4.12 -9.38 -7.96
CA PRO A 49 -5.29 -10.19 -7.66
C PRO A 49 -5.03 -11.37 -6.74
N ALA A 50 -3.85 -12.00 -6.81
CA ALA A 50 -3.49 -13.10 -5.91
C ALA A 50 -3.46 -12.65 -4.44
N VAL A 51 -3.00 -11.41 -4.18
CA VAL A 51 -2.98 -10.83 -2.84
C VAL A 51 -4.40 -10.45 -2.39
N THR A 52 -5.09 -9.66 -3.19
CA THR A 52 -6.40 -9.09 -2.79
C THR A 52 -7.50 -10.16 -2.72
N ASN A 53 -7.55 -11.09 -3.69
CA ASN A 53 -8.46 -12.25 -3.63
C ASN A 53 -8.06 -13.22 -2.52
N GLY A 54 -6.77 -13.32 -2.20
CA GLY A 54 -6.30 -14.11 -1.07
C GLY A 54 -6.96 -13.66 0.24
N PHE A 55 -6.92 -12.35 0.53
CA PHE A 55 -7.57 -11.78 1.71
C PHE A 55 -9.11 -11.83 1.62
N ALA A 56 -9.68 -11.65 0.43
CA ALA A 56 -11.13 -11.65 0.22
C ALA A 56 -11.81 -12.98 0.57
N LYS A 57 -11.05 -14.07 0.67
CA LYS A 57 -11.55 -15.38 1.12
C LYS A 57 -11.94 -15.41 2.60
N GLU A 58 -11.41 -14.48 3.41
CA GLU A 58 -11.57 -14.49 4.86
C GLU A 58 -12.13 -13.17 5.42
N ARG A 59 -12.04 -12.07 4.65
CA ARG A 59 -12.43 -10.74 5.08
C ARG A 59 -12.88 -9.85 3.95
N GLU A 60 -13.45 -8.72 4.30
CA GLU A 60 -13.76 -7.67 3.35
C GLU A 60 -12.51 -6.89 2.97
N VAL A 61 -12.29 -6.70 1.68
CA VAL A 61 -11.20 -5.93 1.08
C VAL A 61 -11.77 -4.65 0.47
N ILE A 62 -11.14 -3.52 0.75
CA ILE A 62 -11.48 -2.22 0.17
C ILE A 62 -10.25 -1.64 -0.50
N LEU A 63 -10.32 -1.50 -1.81
CA LEU A 63 -9.34 -0.79 -2.63
C LEU A 63 -9.93 0.59 -2.99
N PHE A 64 -9.12 1.63 -3.01
CA PHE A 64 -9.57 2.96 -3.45
C PHE A 64 -8.43 3.74 -4.11
N ASN A 65 -8.80 4.68 -4.96
CA ASN A 65 -7.91 5.70 -5.50
C ASN A 65 -7.99 6.95 -4.62
N ASN A 66 -6.85 7.43 -4.12
CA ASN A 66 -6.81 8.67 -3.34
C ASN A 66 -7.20 9.88 -4.23
N ALA A 67 -7.47 11.04 -3.62
CA ALA A 67 -7.87 12.26 -4.33
C ALA A 67 -6.95 12.58 -5.51
N GLY A 68 -7.53 12.92 -6.66
CA GLY A 68 -6.85 13.27 -7.90
C GLY A 68 -6.16 12.12 -8.63
N VAL A 69 -6.29 10.87 -8.13
CA VAL A 69 -5.68 9.68 -8.75
C VAL A 69 -6.73 8.95 -9.57
N SER A 70 -6.43 8.76 -10.86
CA SER A 70 -7.25 7.97 -11.78
C SER A 70 -8.74 8.40 -11.78
N SER A 71 -9.65 7.49 -11.40
CA SER A 71 -11.10 7.73 -11.40
C SER A 71 -11.61 8.60 -10.22
N SER A 72 -10.76 8.91 -9.24
CA SER A 72 -11.10 9.82 -8.14
C SER A 72 -10.95 11.29 -8.56
N SER A 73 -11.91 12.13 -8.17
CA SER A 73 -11.85 13.57 -8.42
C SER A 73 -10.93 14.31 -7.44
N GLY A 74 -10.85 15.61 -7.58
CA GLY A 74 -10.06 16.49 -6.73
C GLY A 74 -8.62 16.65 -7.17
N GLU A 75 -7.83 17.36 -6.35
CA GLU A 75 -6.40 17.57 -6.59
C GLU A 75 -5.56 16.57 -5.81
N VAL A 76 -4.42 16.18 -6.37
CA VAL A 76 -3.48 15.27 -5.70
C VAL A 76 -2.76 16.04 -4.60
N PRO A 77 -2.89 15.63 -3.31
CA PRO A 77 -2.20 16.33 -2.23
C PRO A 77 -0.67 16.19 -2.34
N THR A 78 0.02 17.31 -2.16
CA THR A 78 1.50 17.41 -2.15
C THR A 78 2.10 17.16 -0.76
N THR A 79 1.33 16.55 0.14
CA THR A 79 1.78 16.13 1.48
C THR A 79 1.18 14.78 1.84
N ILE A 80 1.93 13.98 2.58
CA ILE A 80 1.40 12.70 3.10
C ILE A 80 0.26 12.96 4.11
N ALA A 81 0.36 14.03 4.89
CA ALA A 81 -0.69 14.47 5.80
C ALA A 81 -2.03 14.74 5.10
N GLY A 82 -2.00 15.43 3.95
CA GLY A 82 -3.19 15.68 3.14
C GLY A 82 -3.78 14.39 2.55
N ARG A 83 -2.92 13.48 2.07
CA ARG A 83 -3.35 12.16 1.58
C ARG A 83 -3.99 11.32 2.69
N GLY A 84 -3.43 11.35 3.90
CA GLY A 84 -3.99 10.68 5.07
C GLY A 84 -5.36 11.25 5.48
N ALA A 85 -5.51 12.58 5.48
CA ALA A 85 -6.79 13.24 5.75
C ALA A 85 -7.88 12.84 4.74
N ASN A 86 -7.54 12.76 3.45
CA ASN A 86 -8.46 12.31 2.40
C ASN A 86 -8.84 10.83 2.57
N ALA A 87 -7.89 9.96 2.93
CA ALA A 87 -8.17 8.56 3.20
C ALA A 87 -9.10 8.38 4.41
N ILE A 88 -8.92 9.15 5.48
CA ILE A 88 -9.83 9.15 6.64
C ILE A 88 -11.23 9.62 6.22
N ALA A 89 -11.34 10.70 5.43
CA ALA A 89 -12.62 11.18 4.94
C ALA A 89 -13.34 10.13 4.09
N PHE A 90 -12.62 9.44 3.21
CA PHE A 90 -13.13 8.31 2.43
C PHE A 90 -13.67 7.18 3.32
N ILE A 91 -12.88 6.71 4.30
CA ILE A 91 -13.25 5.62 5.20
C ILE A 91 -14.52 6.00 5.99
N ASN A 92 -14.58 7.22 6.53
CA ASN A 92 -15.75 7.73 7.26
C ASN A 92 -17.00 7.84 6.38
N ALA A 93 -16.84 8.25 5.09
CA ALA A 93 -17.95 8.31 4.15
C ALA A 93 -18.55 6.95 3.79
N LEU A 94 -17.78 5.87 3.95
CA LEU A 94 -18.29 4.49 3.86
C LEU A 94 -19.03 4.04 5.13
N GLY A 95 -19.14 4.88 6.16
CA GLY A 95 -19.75 4.54 7.45
C GLY A 95 -18.91 3.59 8.30
N LEU A 96 -17.61 3.47 8.02
CA LEU A 96 -16.72 2.57 8.76
C LEU A 96 -16.14 3.28 9.98
N THR A 97 -16.29 2.65 11.14
CA THR A 97 -15.78 3.15 12.43
C THR A 97 -14.53 2.42 12.91
N LYS A 98 -14.22 1.27 12.30
CA LYS A 98 -13.03 0.46 12.59
C LYS A 98 -12.57 -0.25 11.32
N VAL A 99 -11.28 -0.14 11.02
CA VAL A 99 -10.64 -0.78 9.86
C VAL A 99 -9.26 -1.34 10.21
N ASP A 100 -8.81 -2.34 9.48
CA ASP A 100 -7.38 -2.65 9.35
C ASP A 100 -6.84 -1.87 8.16
N VAL A 101 -5.63 -1.32 8.27
CA VAL A 101 -5.02 -0.51 7.22
C VAL A 101 -3.76 -1.18 6.72
N LEU A 102 -3.70 -1.42 5.41
CA LEU A 102 -2.50 -1.85 4.72
C LEU A 102 -1.99 -0.74 3.82
N GLY A 103 -0.71 -0.41 3.92
CA GLY A 103 -0.07 0.58 3.07
C GLY A 103 1.21 0.05 2.43
N PHE A 104 1.30 0.18 1.10
CA PHE A 104 2.48 -0.21 0.33
C PHE A 104 3.23 1.02 -0.16
N SER A 105 4.55 1.08 0.08
CA SER A 105 5.42 2.18 -0.37
C SER A 105 4.95 3.53 0.17
N ILE A 106 4.67 4.54 -0.66
CA ILE A 106 4.02 5.80 -0.25
C ILE A 106 2.69 5.56 0.48
N GLY A 107 1.97 4.49 0.14
CA GLY A 107 0.77 4.08 0.85
C GLY A 107 1.04 3.73 2.33
N GLY A 108 2.24 3.26 2.65
CA GLY A 108 2.67 3.02 4.02
C GLY A 108 2.93 4.32 4.80
N PHE A 109 3.37 5.40 4.12
CA PHE A 109 3.46 6.74 4.75
C PHE A 109 2.05 7.24 5.08
N VAL A 110 1.11 7.08 4.12
CA VAL A 110 -0.30 7.44 4.30
C VAL A 110 -0.93 6.63 5.44
N ALA A 111 -0.66 5.33 5.53
CA ALA A 111 -1.16 4.46 6.58
C ALA A 111 -0.69 4.90 7.98
N GLN A 112 0.58 5.33 8.11
CA GLN A 112 1.10 5.93 9.36
C GLN A 112 0.34 7.23 9.71
N GLU A 113 0.09 8.11 8.73
CA GLU A 113 -0.68 9.35 8.96
C GLU A 113 -2.14 9.09 9.35
N ILE A 114 -2.80 8.11 8.71
CA ILE A 114 -4.16 7.69 9.10
C ILE A 114 -4.17 7.27 10.57
N THR A 115 -3.22 6.42 10.95
CA THR A 115 -3.15 5.87 12.32
C THR A 115 -2.85 6.95 13.36
N LEU A 116 -1.96 7.89 13.04
CA LEU A 116 -1.63 9.01 13.94
C LEU A 116 -2.80 9.99 14.13
N ARG A 117 -3.59 10.25 13.07
CA ARG A 117 -4.69 11.23 13.08
C ARG A 117 -6.00 10.67 13.58
N ALA A 118 -6.23 9.40 13.35
CA ALA A 118 -7.46 8.70 13.70
C ALA A 118 -7.14 7.35 14.37
N PRO A 119 -6.48 7.36 15.55
CA PRO A 119 -6.03 6.12 16.20
C PRO A 119 -7.19 5.17 16.53
N ASP A 120 -8.35 5.70 16.87
CA ASP A 120 -9.53 4.88 17.18
C ASP A 120 -10.15 4.22 15.94
N LEU A 121 -9.87 4.72 14.74
CA LEU A 121 -10.34 4.17 13.48
C LEU A 121 -9.53 2.92 13.08
N VAL A 122 -8.24 2.87 13.40
CA VAL A 122 -7.32 1.82 12.96
C VAL A 122 -7.19 0.75 14.05
N ARG A 123 -7.56 -0.49 13.73
CA ARG A 123 -7.39 -1.66 14.62
C ARG A 123 -5.97 -2.22 14.49
N ASN A 124 -5.56 -2.57 13.29
CA ASN A 124 -4.23 -3.09 12.97
C ASN A 124 -3.61 -2.33 11.79
N LEU A 125 -2.30 -2.25 11.77
CA LEU A 125 -1.52 -1.58 10.74
C LEU A 125 -0.58 -2.59 10.04
N VAL A 126 -0.61 -2.62 8.70
CA VAL A 126 0.32 -3.42 7.89
C VAL A 126 1.12 -2.49 6.99
N LEU A 127 2.41 -2.43 7.18
CA LEU A 127 3.35 -1.57 6.49
C LEU A 127 4.24 -2.41 5.56
N VAL A 128 4.12 -2.20 4.25
CA VAL A 128 4.80 -3.01 3.23
C VAL A 128 5.74 -2.14 2.41
N GLY A 129 7.02 -2.51 2.30
CA GLY A 129 7.99 -1.81 1.45
C GLY A 129 8.03 -0.31 1.70
N THR A 130 8.04 0.11 2.95
CA THR A 130 7.88 1.52 3.36
C THR A 130 8.88 1.93 4.44
N GLY A 131 8.86 3.20 4.84
CA GLY A 131 9.80 3.72 5.82
C GLY A 131 9.22 4.84 6.69
N PRO A 132 9.95 5.23 7.76
CA PRO A 132 9.58 6.34 8.62
C PRO A 132 9.88 7.70 7.97
N ARG A 133 9.35 8.77 8.53
CA ARG A 133 9.76 10.15 8.19
C ARG A 133 11.25 10.31 8.37
N GLY A 134 11.94 10.88 7.38
CA GLY A 134 13.38 11.12 7.43
C GLY A 134 14.25 9.86 7.50
N GLY A 135 13.71 8.69 7.17
CA GLY A 135 14.46 7.45 7.12
C GLY A 135 15.59 7.46 6.06
N PRO A 136 16.59 6.57 6.16
CA PRO A 136 17.68 6.47 5.18
C PRO A 136 17.18 6.31 3.74
N GLY A 137 17.69 7.18 2.84
CA GLY A 137 17.31 7.16 1.42
C GLY A 137 15.91 7.70 1.10
N MET A 138 15.17 8.24 2.08
CA MET A 138 13.80 8.71 1.89
C MET A 138 13.71 10.15 1.33
N GLY A 139 14.75 10.96 1.46
CA GLY A 139 14.76 12.37 1.02
C GLY A 139 14.98 12.57 -0.48
N ALA A 140 15.47 11.55 -1.18
CA ALA A 140 15.69 11.53 -2.62
C ALA A 140 15.67 10.08 -3.11
N LEU A 141 15.51 9.89 -4.43
CA LEU A 141 15.65 8.56 -5.01
C LEU A 141 17.03 7.99 -4.72
N THR A 142 17.09 6.71 -4.34
CA THR A 142 18.36 5.98 -4.24
C THR A 142 19.06 5.93 -5.61
N PRO A 143 20.37 5.77 -5.69
CA PRO A 143 21.07 5.64 -6.97
C PRO A 143 20.51 4.51 -7.85
N GLU A 144 20.13 3.40 -7.24
CA GLU A 144 19.49 2.27 -7.90
C GLU A 144 18.11 2.64 -8.43
N ALA A 145 17.28 3.32 -7.61
CA ALA A 145 15.96 3.80 -8.02
C ALA A 145 16.07 4.81 -9.17
N GLN A 146 17.04 5.73 -9.12
CA GLN A 146 17.30 6.68 -10.22
C GLN A 146 17.59 5.93 -11.53
N LYS A 147 18.47 4.92 -11.49
CA LYS A 147 18.80 4.09 -12.65
C LYS A 147 17.55 3.36 -13.18
N ILE A 148 16.73 2.80 -12.31
CA ILE A 148 15.50 2.09 -12.68
C ILE A 148 14.52 3.06 -13.36
N PHE A 149 14.21 4.21 -12.75
CA PHE A 149 13.22 5.15 -13.28
C PHE A 149 13.69 5.96 -14.48
N SER A 150 15.00 6.06 -14.75
CA SER A 150 15.56 6.71 -15.95
C SER A 150 15.70 5.78 -17.14
N ALA A 151 15.54 4.47 -16.96
CA ALA A 151 15.63 3.49 -18.04
C ALA A 151 14.34 3.45 -18.86
N THR A 152 14.49 3.07 -20.15
CA THR A 152 13.35 2.77 -21.03
C THR A 152 13.06 1.29 -21.02
N TYR A 153 11.78 0.93 -20.93
CA TYR A 153 11.33 -0.46 -20.90
C TYR A 153 10.41 -0.75 -22.09
N ASP A 154 10.62 -1.91 -22.71
CA ASP A 154 9.78 -2.45 -23.76
C ASP A 154 9.50 -3.94 -23.49
N PRO A 155 8.23 -4.30 -23.22
CA PRO A 155 7.07 -3.40 -23.03
C PRO A 155 7.19 -2.53 -21.77
N ALA A 156 6.45 -1.42 -21.74
CA ALA A 156 6.57 -0.40 -20.68
C ALA A 156 6.29 -0.94 -19.27
N ASP A 157 5.43 -1.95 -19.13
CA ASP A 157 5.11 -2.59 -17.84
C ASP A 157 6.27 -3.41 -17.23
N HIS A 158 7.35 -3.64 -18.00
CA HIS A 158 8.61 -4.21 -17.48
C HIS A 158 9.30 -3.28 -16.47
N LEU A 159 8.94 -1.99 -16.40
CA LEU A 159 9.32 -1.13 -15.28
C LEU A 159 8.96 -1.80 -13.92
N TRP A 160 7.79 -2.44 -13.82
CA TRP A 160 7.37 -3.11 -12.59
C TRP A 160 8.25 -4.30 -12.21
N LEU A 161 8.85 -4.99 -13.21
CA LEU A 161 9.84 -6.05 -12.95
C LEU A 161 11.09 -5.47 -12.29
N ALA A 162 11.58 -4.35 -12.79
CA ALA A 162 12.78 -3.70 -12.26
C ALA A 162 12.56 -3.08 -10.88
N VAL A 163 11.35 -2.53 -10.61
CA VAL A 163 10.99 -1.91 -9.35
C VAL A 163 10.75 -2.96 -8.27
N HIS A 164 9.96 -3.99 -8.58
CA HIS A 164 9.39 -4.87 -7.55
C HIS A 164 10.19 -6.15 -7.33
N PHE A 165 11.02 -6.57 -8.28
CA PHE A 165 11.68 -7.88 -8.25
C PHE A 165 13.20 -7.73 -8.35
N THR A 166 13.94 -8.71 -7.81
CA THR A 166 15.40 -8.76 -7.97
C THR A 166 15.76 -9.27 -9.37
N ALA A 167 17.03 -9.15 -9.74
CA ALA A 167 17.53 -9.67 -11.03
C ALA A 167 17.66 -11.20 -11.06
N SER A 168 17.37 -11.92 -9.98
CA SER A 168 17.45 -13.38 -9.97
C SER A 168 16.41 -14.01 -10.90
N LYS A 169 16.73 -15.17 -11.46
CA LYS A 169 15.80 -15.90 -12.35
C LYS A 169 14.47 -16.23 -11.64
N ALA A 170 14.52 -16.59 -10.37
CA ALA A 170 13.33 -16.93 -9.60
C ALA A 170 12.43 -15.71 -9.36
N SER A 171 13.03 -14.57 -8.96
CA SER A 171 12.32 -13.32 -8.74
C SER A 171 11.70 -12.77 -10.03
N GLN A 172 12.46 -12.77 -11.14
CA GLN A 172 11.94 -12.33 -12.45
C GLN A 172 10.81 -13.23 -12.96
N ALA A 173 10.90 -14.56 -12.77
CA ALA A 173 9.80 -15.47 -13.11
C ALA A 173 8.52 -15.15 -12.32
N ALA A 174 8.63 -14.89 -11.00
CA ALA A 174 7.50 -14.45 -10.19
C ALA A 174 6.95 -13.10 -10.67
N GLY A 175 7.81 -12.18 -11.11
CA GLY A 175 7.43 -10.91 -11.71
C GLY A 175 6.60 -11.05 -12.99
N HIS A 176 7.00 -11.94 -13.88
CA HIS A 176 6.20 -12.22 -15.09
C HIS A 176 4.83 -12.81 -14.75
N GLU A 177 4.71 -13.67 -13.75
CA GLU A 177 3.41 -14.17 -13.28
C GLU A 177 2.57 -13.04 -12.65
N PHE A 178 3.18 -12.13 -11.88
CA PHE A 178 2.52 -10.91 -11.40
C PHE A 178 1.95 -10.07 -12.54
N LEU A 179 2.73 -9.76 -13.58
CA LEU A 179 2.24 -9.00 -14.75
C LEU A 179 1.07 -9.69 -15.46
N LYS A 180 1.09 -11.03 -15.56
CA LYS A 180 -0.06 -11.79 -16.10
C LYS A 180 -1.32 -11.59 -15.26
N ARG A 181 -1.19 -11.64 -13.93
CA ARG A 181 -2.33 -11.46 -13.01
C ARG A 181 -2.90 -10.05 -13.07
N LEU A 182 -2.09 -9.00 -13.22
CA LEU A 182 -2.58 -7.62 -13.39
C LEU A 182 -3.46 -7.43 -14.63
N ARG A 183 -3.32 -8.29 -15.63
CA ARG A 183 -4.11 -8.25 -16.88
C ARG A 183 -5.43 -9.02 -16.81
N LEU A 184 -5.71 -9.74 -15.71
CA LEU A 184 -6.93 -10.53 -15.56
C LEU A 184 -8.20 -9.66 -15.54
N ARG A 185 -8.12 -8.47 -14.92
CA ARG A 185 -9.22 -7.53 -15.00
C ARG A 185 -9.23 -6.85 -16.36
N SER A 186 -10.24 -7.19 -17.20
CA SER A 186 -10.37 -6.69 -18.58
C SER A 186 -11.47 -5.64 -18.75
N LYS A 187 -12.39 -5.50 -17.77
CA LYS A 187 -13.51 -4.56 -17.81
C LYS A 187 -13.46 -3.63 -16.60
N ASP A 188 -14.02 -2.42 -16.76
CA ASP A 188 -14.11 -1.42 -15.69
C ASP A 188 -12.74 -1.19 -15.01
N ARG A 189 -11.69 -1.08 -15.86
CA ARG A 189 -10.34 -0.75 -15.40
C ARG A 189 -10.26 0.74 -15.05
N ASP A 190 -9.37 1.04 -14.11
CA ASP A 190 -8.99 2.40 -13.84
C ASP A 190 -8.34 3.04 -15.08
N PRO A 191 -8.71 4.27 -15.48
CA PRO A 191 -7.94 5.02 -16.45
C PRO A 191 -6.53 5.29 -15.93
N ASP A 192 -5.59 5.50 -16.86
CA ASP A 192 -4.24 5.89 -16.54
C ASP A 192 -4.23 7.18 -15.68
N VAL A 193 -3.23 7.29 -14.80
CA VAL A 193 -3.06 8.50 -14.00
C VAL A 193 -2.64 9.67 -14.90
N ASN A 194 -3.17 10.85 -14.61
CA ASN A 194 -2.79 12.04 -15.34
C ASN A 194 -1.39 12.55 -14.95
N GLU A 195 -0.86 13.48 -15.75
CA GLU A 195 0.49 14.03 -15.59
C GLU A 195 0.78 14.74 -14.27
N LYS A 196 -0.27 15.19 -13.54
CA LYS A 196 -0.13 15.89 -12.26
C LYS A 196 0.15 14.95 -11.09
N VAL A 197 -0.18 13.65 -11.22
CA VAL A 197 -0.08 12.68 -10.11
C VAL A 197 1.35 12.46 -9.67
N ALA A 198 2.25 12.17 -10.60
CA ALA A 198 3.63 11.85 -10.27
C ALA A 198 4.36 13.05 -9.61
N PRO A 199 4.32 14.29 -10.15
CA PRO A 199 4.97 15.45 -9.52
C PRO A 199 4.45 15.73 -8.10
N ALA A 200 3.15 15.69 -7.88
CA ALA A 200 2.56 15.93 -6.56
C ALA A 200 2.97 14.84 -5.53
N GLN A 201 3.04 13.59 -5.96
CA GLN A 201 3.49 12.50 -5.10
C GLN A 201 5.00 12.58 -4.82
N ILE A 202 5.83 12.97 -5.81
CA ILE A 202 7.27 13.20 -5.60
C ILE A 202 7.48 14.31 -4.56
N GLU A 203 6.72 15.40 -4.65
CA GLU A 203 6.78 16.48 -3.67
C GLU A 203 6.40 15.99 -2.25
N ALA A 204 5.33 15.18 -2.15
CA ALA A 204 4.90 14.60 -0.88
C ALA A 204 5.95 13.65 -0.29
N ILE A 205 6.58 12.80 -1.11
CA ILE A 205 7.67 11.90 -0.72
C ILE A 205 8.88 12.71 -0.27
N GLY A 206 9.27 13.74 -1.02
CA GLY A 206 10.38 14.62 -0.68
C GLY A 206 10.20 15.29 0.68
N LYS A 207 8.99 15.83 0.96
CA LYS A 207 8.66 16.41 2.28
C LYS A 207 8.71 15.38 3.40
N TRP A 208 8.25 14.14 3.15
CA TRP A 208 8.32 13.03 4.11
C TRP A 208 9.78 12.66 4.42
N GLY A 209 10.60 12.54 3.41
CA GLY A 209 11.99 12.16 3.53
C GLY A 209 12.89 13.27 4.08
N ALA A 210 12.56 14.56 3.86
CA ALA A 210 13.30 15.70 4.39
C ALA A 210 13.04 15.98 5.87
N ALA A 211 12.06 15.30 6.51
CA ALA A 211 11.79 15.46 7.92
C ALA A 211 13.04 15.11 8.76
N GLN A 212 13.18 15.76 9.91
CA GLN A 212 14.26 15.41 10.84
C GLN A 212 14.16 13.93 11.24
N LYS A 213 15.31 13.27 11.41
CA LYS A 213 15.43 11.86 11.83
C LYS A 213 15.05 11.67 13.31
N ALA A 214 13.88 12.14 13.70
CA ALA A 214 13.31 11.95 15.02
C ALA A 214 12.16 10.93 14.88
N PHE A 215 12.45 9.66 15.17
CA PHE A 215 11.47 8.58 15.04
C PHE A 215 10.49 8.51 16.22
N ASP A 216 10.55 9.46 17.15
CA ASP A 216 9.70 9.50 18.36
C ASP A 216 8.19 9.56 18.04
N TYR A 217 7.81 10.11 16.87
CA TYR A 217 6.40 10.11 16.44
C TYR A 217 5.83 8.70 16.28
N LEU A 218 6.68 7.70 15.98
CA LEU A 218 6.26 6.30 15.86
C LEU A 218 5.76 5.74 17.18
N LYS A 219 6.24 6.27 18.31
CA LYS A 219 5.78 5.88 19.65
C LYS A 219 4.31 6.21 19.90
N ALA A 220 3.72 7.11 19.11
CA ALA A 220 2.29 7.44 19.18
C ALA A 220 1.41 6.41 18.46
N ILE A 221 1.96 5.61 17.55
CA ILE A 221 1.25 4.51 16.88
C ILE A 221 1.25 3.31 17.83
N LYS A 222 0.13 3.11 18.53
CA LYS A 222 -0.04 2.03 19.53
C LYS A 222 -0.63 0.74 18.96
N GLN A 223 -1.17 0.81 17.77
CA GLN A 223 -1.80 -0.30 17.08
C GLN A 223 -0.80 -1.44 16.85
N PRO A 224 -1.22 -2.70 17.00
CA PRO A 224 -0.44 -3.82 16.51
C PRO A 224 -0.04 -3.55 15.06
N THR A 225 1.26 -3.66 14.76
CA THR A 225 1.81 -3.32 13.45
C THR A 225 2.62 -4.49 12.90
N LEU A 226 2.35 -4.87 11.65
CA LEU A 226 3.19 -5.80 10.90
C LEU A 226 3.97 -5.02 9.84
N VAL A 227 5.28 -5.06 9.94
CA VAL A 227 6.19 -4.49 8.92
C VAL A 227 6.67 -5.62 8.02
N VAL A 228 6.54 -5.44 6.71
CA VAL A 228 6.92 -6.45 5.71
C VAL A 228 7.77 -5.81 4.62
N ASN A 229 8.88 -6.46 4.25
CA ASN A 229 9.67 -5.96 3.12
C ASN A 229 10.45 -7.10 2.43
N GLY A 230 11.02 -6.80 1.27
CA GLY A 230 12.05 -7.61 0.64
C GLY A 230 13.42 -7.38 1.29
N SER A 231 14.21 -8.43 1.41
CA SER A 231 15.57 -8.34 1.98
C SER A 231 16.55 -7.53 1.11
N LYS A 232 16.16 -7.22 -0.13
CA LYS A 232 16.97 -6.51 -1.14
C LYS A 232 16.19 -5.33 -1.76
N ASP A 233 15.32 -4.68 -1.00
CA ASP A 233 14.60 -3.49 -1.48
C ASP A 233 15.57 -2.34 -1.72
N VAL A 234 15.66 -1.90 -2.97
CA VAL A 234 16.51 -0.79 -3.44
C VAL A 234 15.74 0.50 -3.65
N ILE A 235 14.41 0.45 -3.59
CA ILE A 235 13.52 1.61 -3.75
C ILE A 235 13.34 2.29 -2.37
N VAL A 236 12.93 1.52 -1.38
CA VAL A 236 12.88 1.92 0.03
C VAL A 236 13.78 0.96 0.80
N TYR A 237 15.02 1.37 1.02
CA TYR A 237 16.03 0.49 1.62
C TYR A 237 15.49 -0.30 2.82
N THR A 238 15.75 -1.62 2.82
CA THR A 238 15.27 -2.57 3.83
C THR A 238 15.59 -2.12 5.27
N VAL A 239 16.66 -1.35 5.48
CA VAL A 239 17.00 -0.78 6.80
C VAL A 239 15.86 0.06 7.41
N ASN A 240 15.02 0.68 6.57
CA ASN A 240 13.85 1.43 7.04
C ASN A 240 12.83 0.53 7.76
N SER A 241 12.72 -0.73 7.37
CA SER A 241 11.85 -1.70 8.02
C SER A 241 12.33 -2.05 9.43
N PHE A 242 13.65 -2.16 9.65
CA PHE A 242 14.22 -2.32 10.99
C PHE A 242 14.00 -1.07 11.86
N ILE A 243 14.16 0.13 11.28
CA ILE A 243 13.89 1.38 12.00
C ILE A 243 12.42 1.47 12.43
N LEU A 244 11.49 1.09 11.56
CA LEU A 244 10.06 1.04 11.89
C LEU A 244 9.82 0.08 13.05
N GLU A 245 10.30 -1.16 12.94
CA GLU A 245 10.10 -2.21 13.97
C GLU A 245 10.69 -1.78 15.32
N GLN A 246 11.89 -1.22 15.35
CA GLN A 246 12.57 -0.80 16.58
C GLN A 246 11.93 0.41 17.28
N ASN A 247 11.15 1.22 16.58
CA ASN A 247 10.59 2.46 17.13
C ASN A 247 9.06 2.41 17.29
N LEU A 248 8.38 1.45 16.68
CA LEU A 248 6.95 1.19 16.90
C LEU A 248 6.78 0.35 18.17
N PRO A 249 5.89 0.73 19.11
CA PRO A 249 5.77 0.02 20.40
C PRO A 249 5.30 -1.43 20.31
N ASN A 250 4.57 -1.78 19.26
CA ASN A 250 3.94 -3.10 19.09
C ASN A 250 4.08 -3.56 17.64
N ALA A 251 5.31 -3.81 17.20
CA ALA A 251 5.62 -4.19 15.83
C ALA A 251 6.24 -5.59 15.72
N GLN A 252 5.94 -6.25 14.61
CA GLN A 252 6.60 -7.46 14.12
C GLN A 252 7.21 -7.17 12.75
N LEU A 253 8.34 -7.77 12.43
CA LEU A 253 9.02 -7.62 11.15
C LEU A 253 9.14 -8.95 10.42
N ILE A 254 8.75 -8.96 9.14
CA ILE A 254 8.98 -10.07 8.22
C ILE A 254 9.78 -9.58 7.02
N LEU A 255 10.90 -10.24 6.73
CA LEU A 255 11.70 -10.01 5.54
C LEU A 255 11.67 -11.24 4.63
N TYR A 256 11.26 -11.03 3.37
CA TYR A 256 11.29 -12.10 2.38
C TYR A 256 12.65 -12.18 1.67
N PRO A 257 13.24 -13.40 1.56
CA PRO A 257 14.52 -13.58 0.91
C PRO A 257 14.41 -13.30 -0.60
N ASP A 258 15.52 -12.84 -1.20
CA ASP A 258 15.63 -12.59 -2.64
C ASP A 258 14.47 -11.76 -3.24
N ALA A 259 13.89 -10.86 -2.44
CA ALA A 259 12.79 -9.98 -2.84
C ALA A 259 13.22 -8.52 -2.77
N SER A 260 12.79 -7.72 -3.75
CA SER A 260 12.93 -6.29 -3.79
C SER A 260 11.67 -5.60 -3.25
N HIS A 261 11.29 -4.44 -3.79
CA HIS A 261 10.21 -3.59 -3.30
C HIS A 261 8.82 -4.27 -3.30
N GLY A 262 8.57 -5.21 -4.24
CA GLY A 262 7.31 -5.94 -4.38
C GLY A 262 7.31 -7.32 -3.72
N SER A 263 7.82 -7.46 -2.51
CA SER A 263 7.92 -8.75 -1.82
C SER A 263 6.57 -9.48 -1.70
N GLN A 264 5.47 -8.75 -1.49
CA GLN A 264 4.09 -9.25 -1.46
C GLN A 264 3.61 -9.78 -2.83
N TYR A 265 4.20 -9.33 -3.92
CA TYR A 265 3.90 -9.78 -5.28
C TYR A 265 4.74 -10.98 -5.69
N GLN A 266 5.94 -11.10 -5.12
CA GLN A 266 6.81 -12.25 -5.32
C GLN A 266 6.35 -13.47 -4.53
N TYR A 267 5.81 -13.27 -3.34
CA TYR A 267 5.37 -14.31 -2.42
C TYR A 267 3.90 -14.13 -2.01
N PRO A 268 2.93 -14.02 -2.97
CA PRO A 268 1.57 -13.60 -2.64
C PRO A 268 0.88 -14.52 -1.63
N ASP A 269 0.95 -15.83 -1.79
CA ASP A 269 0.29 -16.78 -0.89
C ASP A 269 0.88 -16.75 0.52
N LEU A 270 2.21 -16.61 0.62
CA LEU A 270 2.91 -16.55 1.90
C LEU A 270 2.61 -15.23 2.61
N PHE A 271 2.60 -14.12 1.86
CA PHE A 271 2.23 -12.81 2.36
C PHE A 271 0.81 -12.79 2.92
N VAL A 272 -0.16 -13.30 2.15
CA VAL A 272 -1.55 -13.39 2.60
C VAL A 272 -1.66 -14.20 3.89
N ARG A 273 -1.00 -15.36 3.98
CA ARG A 273 -1.01 -16.19 5.21
C ARG A 273 -0.43 -15.46 6.41
N HIS A 274 0.74 -14.83 6.27
CA HIS A 274 1.38 -14.11 7.38
C HIS A 274 0.53 -12.94 7.87
N VAL A 275 -0.01 -12.13 6.95
CA VAL A 275 -0.87 -11.00 7.32
C VAL A 275 -2.20 -11.50 7.91
N SER A 276 -2.83 -12.53 7.34
CA SER A 276 -4.06 -13.11 7.90
C SER A 276 -3.84 -13.63 9.33
N MET A 277 -2.75 -14.35 9.59
CA MET A 277 -2.39 -14.82 10.95
C MET A 277 -2.20 -13.64 11.92
N PHE A 278 -1.49 -12.59 11.50
CA PHE A 278 -1.30 -11.40 12.30
C PHE A 278 -2.62 -10.70 12.63
N LEU A 279 -3.50 -10.49 11.65
CA LEU A 279 -4.78 -9.84 11.82
C LEU A 279 -5.73 -10.65 12.73
N LEU A 280 -5.72 -11.99 12.61
CA LEU A 280 -6.53 -12.89 13.44
C LEU A 280 -6.03 -12.93 14.90
N ALA A 281 -4.72 -12.95 15.12
CA ALA A 281 -4.15 -12.99 16.48
C ALA A 281 -4.57 -11.77 17.31
N ASN A 282 -4.85 -10.64 16.67
CA ASN A 282 -5.28 -9.40 17.30
C ASN A 282 -6.81 -9.23 17.35
N ASP A 283 -7.58 -10.16 16.74
CA ASP A 283 -9.04 -10.22 16.92
C ASP A 283 -9.45 -10.76 18.29
N VAL A 284 -8.61 -11.61 18.90
CA VAL A 284 -8.90 -12.33 20.13
C VAL A 284 -8.66 -11.48 21.41
N SER A 285 -8.02 -10.33 21.28
CA SER A 285 -7.69 -9.44 22.42
C SER A 285 -8.85 -8.55 22.88
N MET A 286 -10.08 -8.80 22.44
CA MET A 286 -11.30 -8.10 22.88
C MET A 286 -12.31 -9.05 23.56
N VAL A 287 -11.81 -10.09 24.26
CA VAL A 287 -12.61 -10.91 25.17
C VAL A 287 -12.29 -10.56 26.62
#